data_c468e4e0ac5bc99053f590f76e82d390
#
_entry.id   c468e4e0ac5bc99053f590f76e82d390
#
_cell.length_a   1.000
_cell.length_b   1.000
_cell.length_c   1.000
_cell.angle_alpha   90.00
_cell.angle_beta   90.00
_cell.angle_gamma   90.00
#
_symmetry.space_group_name_H-M   'P 1'
#
loop_
_entity.id
_entity.type
_entity.pdbx_description
1 polymer ?
#
loop_
_entity_poly.entity_id
_entity_poly.type
_entity_poly.pdbx_seq_one_letter_code
_entity_poly.pdbx_strand_id
1 'polypeptide(L)'
;MPDDPLQRFSRAYAPGSTICREGDEGEEMYIIQTGKVRVSKRFAGKTNVISVLEKGDFFGEMAIVNRILRTATVTAIDEVELLVFDRAGLQNMIARNTRIALTIIDKLCRRLQTANLKIQHLVKRDAEGLIALHLSSVYQELPKGLETVPFQKCLEEVSLSLELPMEEVQKTMEALLDAGVLGREGDQLRLVDREKLHRITESVGKEPASSA
;
A
#
# COMPACT_ATOMS: atom_id res chain seq x y z
N MET A 1 22.64 19.74 -22.49
CA MET A 1 21.72 19.63 -21.36
C MET A 1 22.59 19.43 -20.15
N PRO A 2 22.52 20.25 -19.08
CA PRO A 2 23.34 20.02 -17.91
C PRO A 2 22.91 18.69 -17.27
N ASP A 3 23.90 17.82 -17.00
CA ASP A 3 23.73 16.57 -16.24
C ASP A 3 22.99 16.91 -14.94
N ASP A 4 21.77 16.43 -14.80
CA ASP A 4 21.04 16.50 -13.55
C ASP A 4 21.84 15.66 -12.52
N PRO A 5 22.36 16.27 -11.45
CA PRO A 5 23.18 15.55 -10.47
C PRO A 5 22.42 14.40 -9.80
N LEU A 6 21.09 14.33 -9.94
CA LEU A 6 20.25 13.23 -9.45
C LEU A 6 20.29 12.02 -10.37
N GLN A 7 20.65 12.15 -11.66
CA GLN A 7 20.74 11.01 -12.59
C GLN A 7 21.78 9.96 -12.14
N ARG A 8 22.81 10.36 -11.41
CA ARG A 8 23.82 9.42 -10.87
C ARG A 8 23.28 8.47 -9.80
N PHE A 9 22.15 8.80 -9.22
CA PHE A 9 21.47 8.01 -8.18
C PHE A 9 20.21 7.31 -8.71
N SER A 10 19.88 7.49 -10.00
CA SER A 10 18.67 6.93 -10.60
C SER A 10 18.89 5.47 -11.05
N ARG A 11 17.91 4.61 -10.73
CA ARG A 11 17.80 3.22 -11.25
C ARG A 11 16.38 3.00 -11.77
N ALA A 12 16.28 2.39 -12.97
CA ALA A 12 15.01 2.02 -13.58
C ALA A 12 14.75 0.52 -13.42
N TYR A 13 13.48 0.16 -13.23
CA TYR A 13 13.03 -1.22 -13.09
C TYR A 13 11.79 -1.45 -13.96
N ALA A 14 11.80 -2.58 -14.71
CA ALA A 14 10.67 -2.99 -15.51
C ALA A 14 9.53 -3.56 -14.63
N PRO A 15 8.27 -3.54 -15.11
CA PRO A 15 7.13 -4.16 -14.43
C PRO A 15 7.42 -5.61 -14.05
N GLY A 16 7.03 -6.02 -12.83
CA GLY A 16 7.26 -7.34 -12.29
C GLY A 16 8.67 -7.58 -11.71
N SER A 17 9.62 -6.65 -11.88
CA SER A 17 10.98 -6.78 -11.33
C SER A 17 10.96 -6.71 -9.81
N THR A 18 11.67 -7.63 -9.15
CA THR A 18 11.92 -7.55 -7.71
C THR A 18 13.10 -6.59 -7.44
N ILE A 19 12.84 -5.54 -6.67
CA ILE A 19 13.83 -4.51 -6.30
C ILE A 19 14.65 -4.96 -5.08
N CYS A 20 13.97 -5.48 -4.07
CA CYS A 20 14.61 -6.12 -2.91
C CYS A 20 13.73 -7.25 -2.38
N ARG A 21 14.35 -8.26 -1.72
CA ARG A 21 13.63 -9.40 -1.15
C ARG A 21 13.67 -9.36 0.37
N GLU A 22 12.58 -9.81 0.99
CA GLU A 22 12.53 -10.05 2.43
C GLU A 22 13.66 -11.02 2.85
N GLY A 23 14.39 -10.65 3.90
CA GLY A 23 15.50 -11.43 4.42
C GLY A 23 16.86 -11.14 3.80
N ASP A 24 16.95 -10.41 2.69
CA ASP A 24 18.23 -10.01 2.10
C ASP A 24 18.92 -8.94 2.96
N GLU A 25 20.24 -8.87 2.87
CA GLU A 25 20.99 -7.71 3.33
C GLU A 25 20.65 -6.48 2.48
N GLY A 26 20.70 -5.29 3.07
CA GLY A 26 20.39 -4.08 2.33
C GLY A 26 21.02 -2.82 2.92
N GLU A 27 21.86 -2.17 2.13
CA GLU A 27 22.56 -0.94 2.50
C GLU A 27 21.99 0.30 1.81
N GLU A 28 20.92 0.14 1.02
CA GLU A 28 20.30 1.21 0.24
C GLU A 28 18.84 1.41 0.64
N MET A 29 18.37 2.65 0.55
CA MET A 29 16.97 3.03 0.51
C MET A 29 16.64 3.63 -0.84
N TYR A 30 15.37 3.68 -1.15
CA TYR A 30 14.85 4.09 -2.44
C TYR A 30 13.77 5.14 -2.28
N ILE A 31 13.79 6.19 -3.12
CA ILE A 31 12.72 7.17 -3.25
C ILE A 31 12.12 7.02 -4.65
N ILE A 32 10.81 6.88 -4.75
CA ILE A 32 10.11 6.67 -6.03
C ILE A 32 9.97 8.01 -6.74
N GLN A 33 10.58 8.13 -7.92
CA GLN A 33 10.41 9.28 -8.82
C GLN A 33 9.21 9.12 -9.75
N THR A 34 9.05 7.91 -10.31
CA THR A 34 7.92 7.56 -11.19
C THR A 34 7.51 6.12 -10.93
N GLY A 35 6.27 5.79 -11.27
CA GLY A 35 5.73 4.44 -11.17
C GLY A 35 5.24 4.08 -9.76
N LYS A 36 4.89 2.80 -9.61
CA LYS A 36 4.37 2.21 -8.37
C LYS A 36 5.12 0.94 -8.02
N VAL A 37 5.28 0.68 -6.75
CA VAL A 37 5.83 -0.57 -6.24
C VAL A 37 4.89 -1.20 -5.21
N ARG A 38 4.85 -2.53 -5.19
CA ARG A 38 4.12 -3.34 -4.21
C ARG A 38 5.08 -3.82 -3.14
N VAL A 39 4.74 -3.56 -1.89
CA VAL A 39 5.44 -4.07 -0.72
C VAL A 39 4.68 -5.29 -0.20
N SER A 40 5.33 -6.43 -0.17
CA SER A 40 4.74 -7.70 0.28
C SER A 40 5.62 -8.42 1.29
N LYS A 41 4.98 -9.22 2.13
CA LYS A 41 5.66 -10.05 3.13
C LYS A 41 5.10 -11.46 3.12
N ARG A 42 5.98 -12.45 3.33
CA ARG A 42 5.58 -13.84 3.46
C ARG A 42 5.20 -14.14 4.91
N PHE A 43 3.96 -14.55 5.11
CA PHE A 43 3.44 -14.96 6.41
C PHE A 43 2.65 -16.27 6.27
N ALA A 44 2.90 -17.26 7.13
CA ALA A 44 2.24 -18.57 7.10
C ALA A 44 2.25 -19.25 5.70
N GLY A 45 3.34 -19.09 4.94
CA GLY A 45 3.49 -19.66 3.59
C GLY A 45 2.78 -18.87 2.47
N LYS A 46 1.99 -17.86 2.80
CA LYS A 46 1.29 -16.96 1.85
C LYS A 46 2.04 -15.65 1.68
N THR A 47 1.95 -15.04 0.50
CA THR A 47 2.46 -13.70 0.25
C THR A 47 1.32 -12.70 0.47
N ASN A 48 1.47 -11.84 1.47
CA ASN A 48 0.49 -10.81 1.80
C ASN A 48 1.01 -9.44 1.34
N VAL A 49 0.16 -8.67 0.67
CA VAL A 49 0.45 -7.29 0.31
C VAL A 49 0.28 -6.41 1.54
N ILE A 50 1.35 -5.68 1.90
CA ILE A 50 1.35 -4.76 3.03
C ILE A 50 0.87 -3.39 2.58
N SER A 51 1.44 -2.89 1.46
CA SER A 51 1.14 -1.57 0.90
C SER A 51 1.59 -1.45 -0.54
N VAL A 52 1.00 -0.48 -1.24
CA VAL A 52 1.49 0.04 -2.52
C VAL A 52 2.07 1.41 -2.27
N LEU A 53 3.23 1.66 -2.85
CA LEU A 53 3.94 2.92 -2.75
C LEU A 53 4.05 3.54 -4.14
N GLU A 54 3.98 4.88 -4.20
CA GLU A 54 3.97 5.63 -5.45
C GLU A 54 4.93 6.83 -5.41
N LYS A 55 4.91 7.63 -6.45
CA LYS A 55 5.78 8.81 -6.59
C LYS A 55 5.85 9.63 -5.30
N GLY A 56 7.07 9.89 -4.84
CA GLY A 56 7.39 10.62 -3.62
C GLY A 56 7.43 9.76 -2.37
N ASP A 57 7.02 8.48 -2.44
CA ASP A 57 7.21 7.53 -1.34
C ASP A 57 8.63 6.97 -1.33
N PHE A 58 8.98 6.33 -0.23
CA PHE A 58 10.28 5.70 -0.03
C PHE A 58 10.13 4.34 0.63
N PHE A 59 11.14 3.48 0.45
CA PHE A 59 11.24 2.15 1.07
C PHE A 59 12.71 1.74 1.26
N GLY A 60 12.92 0.67 2.04
CA GLY A 60 14.26 0.16 2.36
C GLY A 60 14.97 0.92 3.48
N GLU A 61 14.35 1.97 4.03
CA GLU A 61 14.84 2.81 5.12
C GLU A 61 15.08 2.00 6.40
N MET A 62 14.23 1.01 6.69
CA MET A 62 14.35 0.20 7.91
C MET A 62 15.66 -0.56 7.96
N ALA A 63 16.12 -1.10 6.82
CA ALA A 63 17.37 -1.83 6.74
C ALA A 63 18.56 -0.92 7.05
N ILE A 64 18.62 0.29 6.47
CA ILE A 64 19.75 1.20 6.65
C ILE A 64 19.73 1.96 7.98
N VAL A 65 18.53 2.28 8.51
CA VAL A 65 18.40 2.99 9.80
C VAL A 65 18.64 2.04 10.97
N ASN A 66 17.98 0.88 10.97
CA ASN A 66 18.02 -0.07 12.08
C ASN A 66 19.11 -1.15 11.93
N ARG A 67 19.81 -1.21 10.78
CA ARG A 67 20.83 -2.22 10.47
C ARG A 67 20.31 -3.65 10.58
N ILE A 68 19.13 -3.88 9.99
CA ILE A 68 18.47 -5.18 9.95
C ILE A 68 18.32 -5.64 8.48
N LEU A 69 18.02 -6.89 8.28
CA LEU A 69 17.69 -7.44 6.96
C LEU A 69 16.44 -6.76 6.39
N ARG A 70 16.24 -6.85 5.07
CA ARG A 70 15.02 -6.35 4.40
C ARG A 70 13.79 -6.96 5.06
N THR A 71 12.89 -6.12 5.52
CA THR A 71 11.68 -6.54 6.27
C THR A 71 10.53 -6.97 5.38
N ALA A 72 10.63 -6.72 4.08
CA ALA A 72 9.63 -7.05 3.07
C ALA A 72 10.24 -7.18 1.68
N THR A 73 9.52 -7.83 0.76
CA THR A 73 9.83 -7.87 -0.66
C THR A 73 9.16 -6.69 -1.35
N VAL A 74 9.92 -5.99 -2.22
CA VAL A 74 9.39 -4.88 -3.02
C VAL A 74 9.51 -5.24 -4.50
N THR A 75 8.38 -5.14 -5.22
CA THR A 75 8.26 -5.48 -6.63
C THR A 75 7.66 -4.31 -7.40
N ALA A 76 8.20 -3.99 -8.57
CA ALA A 76 7.67 -2.97 -9.46
C ALA A 76 6.32 -3.41 -10.03
N ILE A 77 5.29 -2.56 -9.97
CA ILE A 77 3.96 -2.81 -10.56
C ILE A 77 3.96 -2.36 -12.03
N ASP A 78 4.50 -1.18 -12.27
CA ASP A 78 4.69 -0.59 -13.60
C ASP A 78 6.17 -0.27 -13.82
N GLU A 79 6.49 0.53 -14.84
CA GLU A 79 7.84 1.03 -15.05
C GLU A 79 8.19 2.03 -13.94
N VAL A 80 9.24 1.75 -13.17
CA VAL A 80 9.60 2.48 -11.96
C VAL A 80 10.98 3.10 -12.12
N GLU A 81 11.09 4.38 -11.77
CA GLU A 81 12.35 5.07 -11.62
C GLU A 81 12.56 5.43 -10.14
N LEU A 82 13.72 5.04 -9.59
CA LEU A 82 14.07 5.17 -8.18
C LEU A 82 15.33 6.01 -8.01
N LEU A 83 15.33 6.92 -7.03
CA LEU A 83 16.57 7.46 -6.47
C LEU A 83 17.07 6.54 -5.36
N VAL A 84 18.36 6.23 -5.41
CA VAL A 84 19.01 5.27 -4.49
C VAL A 84 19.95 6.03 -3.57
N PHE A 85 19.83 5.79 -2.27
CA PHE A 85 20.68 6.39 -1.25
C PHE A 85 21.15 5.33 -0.27
N ASP A 86 22.43 5.38 0.08
CA ASP A 86 22.95 4.69 1.25
C ASP A 86 22.68 5.51 2.53
N ARG A 87 23.10 4.98 3.68
CA ARG A 87 22.94 5.65 4.98
C ARG A 87 23.59 7.03 5.01
N ALA A 88 24.78 7.17 4.44
CA ALA A 88 25.51 8.43 4.41
C ALA A 88 24.81 9.46 3.50
N GLY A 89 24.31 9.03 2.36
CA GLY A 89 23.49 9.81 1.45
C GLY A 89 22.21 10.33 2.10
N LEU A 90 21.50 9.48 2.85
CA LEU A 90 20.31 9.88 3.62
C LEU A 90 20.68 10.94 4.68
N GLN A 91 21.75 10.72 5.45
CA GLN A 91 22.21 11.68 6.47
C GLN A 91 22.56 13.03 5.85
N ASN A 92 23.31 13.03 4.73
CA ASN A 92 23.68 14.26 4.02
C ASN A 92 22.46 14.99 3.45
N MET A 93 21.49 14.25 2.92
CA MET A 93 20.24 14.83 2.41
C MET A 93 19.44 15.52 3.51
N ILE A 94 19.30 14.87 4.68
CA ILE A 94 18.62 15.44 5.86
C ILE A 94 19.38 16.66 6.40
N ALA A 95 20.71 16.58 6.52
CA ALA A 95 21.53 17.67 7.03
C ALA A 95 21.45 18.94 6.16
N ARG A 96 21.32 18.77 4.83
CA ARG A 96 21.18 19.89 3.88
C ARG A 96 19.77 20.48 3.84
N ASN A 97 18.75 19.68 4.16
CA ASN A 97 17.36 20.11 4.12
C ASN A 97 16.52 19.41 5.18
N THR A 98 16.36 20.05 6.32
CA THR A 98 15.57 19.52 7.45
C THR A 98 14.10 19.27 7.10
N ARG A 99 13.53 19.92 6.06
CA ARG A 99 12.17 19.64 5.60
C ARG A 99 12.02 18.21 5.11
N ILE A 100 13.09 17.62 4.56
CA ILE A 100 13.08 16.21 4.12
C ILE A 100 12.87 15.29 5.32
N ALA A 101 13.51 15.56 6.46
CA ALA A 101 13.29 14.78 7.68
C ALA A 101 11.82 14.85 8.13
N LEU A 102 11.21 16.03 8.13
CA LEU A 102 9.79 16.18 8.47
C LEU A 102 8.88 15.44 7.50
N THR A 103 9.18 15.46 6.20
CA THR A 103 8.42 14.70 5.19
C THR A 103 8.52 13.19 5.42
N ILE A 104 9.71 12.69 5.76
CA ILE A 104 9.93 11.28 6.09
C ILE A 104 9.12 10.91 7.35
N ILE A 105 9.19 11.71 8.40
CA ILE A 105 8.45 11.50 9.65
C ILE A 105 6.94 11.49 9.38
N ASP A 106 6.39 12.46 8.65
CA ASP A 106 4.97 12.51 8.30
C ASP A 106 4.53 11.23 7.59
N LYS A 107 5.28 10.78 6.58
CA LYS A 107 4.97 9.54 5.87
C LYS A 107 5.04 8.29 6.77
N LEU A 108 6.02 8.22 7.68
CA LEU A 108 6.11 7.11 8.65
C LEU A 108 4.95 7.14 9.65
N CYS A 109 4.53 8.32 10.12
CA CYS A 109 3.37 8.47 10.98
C CYS A 109 2.08 8.00 10.28
N ARG A 110 1.88 8.34 9.01
CA ARG A 110 0.73 7.87 8.20
C ARG A 110 0.74 6.35 8.03
N ARG A 111 1.92 5.75 7.76
CA ARG A 111 2.05 4.28 7.67
C ARG A 111 1.73 3.60 9.01
N LEU A 112 2.19 4.17 10.12
CA LEU A 112 1.88 3.68 11.46
C LEU A 112 0.39 3.80 11.77
N GLN A 113 -0.25 4.91 11.42
CA GLN A 113 -1.70 5.10 11.58
C GLN A 113 -2.48 4.03 10.80
N THR A 114 -2.13 3.79 9.54
CA THR A 114 -2.76 2.74 8.72
C THR A 114 -2.56 1.35 9.33
N ALA A 115 -1.36 1.03 9.83
CA ALA A 115 -1.11 -0.24 10.50
C ALA A 115 -1.96 -0.39 11.78
N ASN A 116 -2.08 0.67 12.58
CA ASN A 116 -2.92 0.67 13.79
C ASN A 116 -4.41 0.47 13.45
N LEU A 117 -4.92 1.08 12.38
CA LEU A 117 -6.30 0.85 11.91
C LEU A 117 -6.52 -0.61 11.53
N LYS A 118 -5.59 -1.22 10.77
CA LYS A 118 -5.66 -2.66 10.44
C LYS A 118 -5.72 -3.53 11.70
N ILE A 119 -4.88 -3.24 12.69
CA ILE A 119 -4.90 -3.97 13.97
C ILE A 119 -6.25 -3.80 14.69
N GLN A 120 -6.80 -2.58 14.72
CA GLN A 120 -8.10 -2.33 15.35
C GLN A 120 -9.25 -3.10 14.70
N HIS A 121 -9.30 -3.12 13.36
CA HIS A 121 -10.30 -3.91 12.62
C HIS A 121 -10.18 -5.41 12.89
N LEU A 122 -8.94 -5.92 12.90
CA LEU A 122 -8.67 -7.33 13.22
C LEU A 122 -9.13 -7.70 14.64
N VAL A 123 -8.83 -6.84 15.63
CA VAL A 123 -9.23 -7.06 17.04
C VAL A 123 -10.76 -7.02 17.18
N LYS A 124 -11.44 -6.13 16.49
CA LYS A 124 -12.91 -5.98 16.54
C LYS A 124 -13.64 -6.98 15.65
N ARG A 125 -12.95 -7.76 14.84
CA ARG A 125 -13.54 -8.62 13.79
C ARG A 125 -14.46 -7.84 12.86
N ASP A 126 -14.08 -6.63 12.51
CA ASP A 126 -14.81 -5.75 11.62
C ASP A 126 -14.51 -6.13 10.16
N ALA A 127 -15.32 -7.01 9.61
CA ALA A 127 -15.18 -7.49 8.24
C ALA A 127 -15.31 -6.36 7.22
N GLU A 128 -16.24 -5.41 7.43
CA GLU A 128 -16.45 -4.29 6.50
C GLU A 128 -15.22 -3.40 6.40
N GLY A 129 -14.62 -3.00 7.52
CA GLY A 129 -13.41 -2.21 7.55
C GLY A 129 -12.19 -2.93 6.96
N LEU A 130 -12.05 -4.24 7.22
CA LEU A 130 -10.98 -5.07 6.64
C LEU A 130 -11.13 -5.18 5.12
N ILE A 131 -12.34 -5.43 4.62
CA ILE A 131 -12.66 -5.50 3.19
C ILE A 131 -12.40 -4.15 2.52
N ALA A 132 -12.85 -3.04 3.13
CA ALA A 132 -12.60 -1.70 2.63
C ALA A 132 -11.10 -1.37 2.52
N LEU A 133 -10.30 -1.74 3.53
CA LEU A 133 -8.84 -1.58 3.50
C LEU A 133 -8.20 -2.42 2.38
N HIS A 134 -8.65 -3.67 2.21
CA HIS A 134 -8.16 -4.54 1.14
C HIS A 134 -8.50 -3.98 -0.24
N LEU A 135 -9.75 -3.55 -0.45
CA LEU A 135 -10.17 -2.91 -1.70
C LEU A 135 -9.37 -1.64 -2.01
N SER A 136 -9.08 -0.81 -1.00
CA SER A 136 -8.21 0.36 -1.19
C SER A 136 -6.85 -0.04 -1.75
N SER A 137 -6.25 -1.13 -1.26
CA SER A 137 -4.97 -1.65 -1.77
C SER A 137 -5.12 -2.17 -3.20
N VAL A 138 -6.16 -2.95 -3.50
CA VAL A 138 -6.42 -3.50 -4.84
C VAL A 138 -6.52 -2.38 -5.88
N TYR A 139 -7.32 -1.34 -5.60
CA TYR A 139 -7.47 -0.22 -6.54
C TYR A 139 -6.24 0.68 -6.64
N GLN A 140 -5.36 0.72 -5.63
CA GLN A 140 -4.06 1.39 -5.72
C GLN A 140 -3.06 0.60 -6.59
N GLU A 141 -3.16 -0.73 -6.60
CA GLU A 141 -2.30 -1.61 -7.39
C GLU A 141 -2.61 -1.61 -8.88
N LEU A 142 -3.80 -1.14 -9.28
CA LEU A 142 -4.17 -1.17 -10.69
C LEU A 142 -3.19 -0.34 -11.53
N PRO A 143 -2.72 -0.88 -12.65
CA PRO A 143 -1.92 -0.15 -13.63
C PRO A 143 -2.64 1.10 -14.11
N LYS A 144 -1.88 2.12 -14.56
CA LYS A 144 -2.47 3.33 -15.14
C LYS A 144 -3.39 2.97 -16.29
N GLY A 145 -4.64 3.49 -16.26
CA GLY A 145 -5.66 3.25 -17.27
C GLY A 145 -6.57 2.05 -17.02
N LEU A 146 -6.28 1.23 -16.01
CA LEU A 146 -7.21 0.20 -15.52
C LEU A 146 -7.98 0.76 -14.30
N GLU A 147 -9.32 0.74 -14.39
CA GLU A 147 -10.19 1.26 -13.33
C GLU A 147 -11.13 0.19 -12.76
N THR A 148 -11.10 -1.02 -13.34
CA THR A 148 -11.99 -2.11 -12.97
C THR A 148 -11.21 -3.39 -12.64
N VAL A 149 -11.83 -4.24 -11.82
CA VAL A 149 -11.37 -5.61 -11.51
C VAL A 149 -12.51 -6.60 -11.74
N PRO A 150 -12.25 -7.86 -12.13
CA PRO A 150 -13.29 -8.88 -12.22
C PRO A 150 -13.90 -9.14 -10.84
N PHE A 151 -15.23 -9.03 -10.73
CA PHE A 151 -15.94 -9.14 -9.46
C PHE A 151 -15.73 -10.48 -8.77
N GLN A 152 -15.90 -11.57 -9.51
CA GLN A 152 -15.74 -12.92 -8.95
C GLN A 152 -14.32 -13.15 -8.44
N LYS A 153 -13.32 -12.74 -9.20
CA LYS A 153 -11.92 -12.86 -8.81
C LYS A 153 -11.61 -12.00 -7.58
N CYS A 154 -12.18 -10.80 -7.49
CA CYS A 154 -12.02 -9.91 -6.34
C CYS A 154 -12.62 -10.54 -5.07
N LEU A 155 -13.80 -11.16 -5.15
CA LEU A 155 -14.41 -11.89 -4.02
C LEU A 155 -13.49 -13.00 -3.50
N GLU A 156 -12.96 -13.82 -4.40
CA GLU A 156 -12.07 -14.93 -4.06
C GLU A 156 -10.77 -14.44 -3.42
N GLU A 157 -10.16 -13.40 -3.98
CA GLU A 157 -8.93 -12.80 -3.46
C GLU A 157 -9.15 -12.19 -2.07
N VAL A 158 -10.25 -11.48 -1.85
CA VAL A 158 -10.62 -10.90 -0.54
C VAL A 158 -10.82 -12.00 0.50
N SER A 159 -11.64 -13.03 0.17
CA SER A 159 -11.92 -14.16 1.05
C SER A 159 -10.63 -14.88 1.46
N LEU A 160 -9.75 -15.18 0.50
CA LEU A 160 -8.46 -15.82 0.75
C LEU A 160 -7.50 -14.96 1.56
N SER A 161 -7.41 -13.67 1.24
CA SER A 161 -6.44 -12.76 1.85
C SER A 161 -6.79 -12.40 3.28
N LEU A 162 -8.09 -12.28 3.58
CA LEU A 162 -8.60 -11.90 4.90
C LEU A 162 -9.03 -13.11 5.74
N GLU A 163 -9.01 -14.31 5.16
CA GLU A 163 -9.50 -15.56 5.80
C GLU A 163 -10.97 -15.44 6.27
N LEU A 164 -11.78 -14.68 5.52
CA LEU A 164 -13.21 -14.49 5.78
C LEU A 164 -14.04 -15.49 4.97
N PRO A 165 -15.20 -15.96 5.52
CA PRO A 165 -16.13 -16.76 4.76
C PRO A 165 -16.61 -16.04 3.50
N MET A 166 -16.71 -16.75 2.38
CA MET A 166 -17.16 -16.18 1.09
C MET A 166 -18.52 -15.47 1.20
N GLU A 167 -19.45 -16.04 1.97
CA GLU A 167 -20.79 -15.48 2.20
C GLU A 167 -20.70 -14.08 2.89
N GLU A 168 -19.81 -13.94 3.86
CA GLU A 168 -19.60 -12.68 4.58
C GLU A 168 -18.97 -11.62 3.66
N VAL A 169 -17.99 -12.00 2.84
CA VAL A 169 -17.37 -11.13 1.85
C VAL A 169 -18.40 -10.68 0.82
N GLN A 170 -19.19 -11.62 0.28
CA GLN A 170 -20.23 -11.30 -0.70
C GLN A 170 -21.25 -10.32 -0.14
N LYS A 171 -21.79 -10.59 1.06
CA LYS A 171 -22.74 -9.72 1.74
C LYS A 171 -22.20 -8.30 1.92
N THR A 172 -20.95 -8.19 2.35
CA THR A 172 -20.29 -6.88 2.55
C THR A 172 -20.08 -6.16 1.22
N MET A 173 -19.66 -6.88 0.17
CA MET A 173 -19.49 -6.29 -1.15
C MET A 173 -20.82 -5.80 -1.74
N GLU A 174 -21.92 -6.53 -1.55
CA GLU A 174 -23.27 -6.13 -1.95
C GLU A 174 -23.69 -4.86 -1.19
N ALA A 175 -23.45 -4.77 0.11
CA ALA A 175 -23.71 -3.56 0.89
C ALA A 175 -22.89 -2.34 0.40
N LEU A 176 -21.65 -2.52 -0.01
CA LEU A 176 -20.83 -1.45 -0.59
C LEU A 176 -21.33 -1.01 -1.98
N LEU A 177 -21.89 -1.93 -2.77
CA LEU A 177 -22.56 -1.62 -4.04
C LEU A 177 -23.83 -0.81 -3.80
N ASP A 178 -24.70 -1.23 -2.88
CA ASP A 178 -25.95 -0.54 -2.52
C ASP A 178 -25.69 0.86 -1.94
N ALA A 179 -24.61 1.01 -1.18
CA ALA A 179 -24.17 2.30 -0.66
C ALA A 179 -23.55 3.22 -1.73
N GLY A 180 -23.35 2.74 -2.95
CA GLY A 180 -22.72 3.49 -4.05
C GLY A 180 -21.22 3.76 -3.86
N VAL A 181 -20.57 3.01 -2.99
CA VAL A 181 -19.10 3.04 -2.82
C VAL A 181 -18.42 2.33 -4.00
N LEU A 182 -19.02 1.22 -4.41
CA LEU A 182 -18.61 0.43 -5.56
C LEU A 182 -19.68 0.52 -6.65
N GLY A 183 -19.29 0.29 -7.90
CA GLY A 183 -20.17 0.11 -9.04
C GLY A 183 -19.85 -1.20 -9.75
N ARG A 184 -20.88 -1.86 -10.30
CA ARG A 184 -20.72 -3.13 -11.01
C ARG A 184 -21.37 -3.06 -12.39
N GLU A 185 -20.63 -3.46 -13.42
CA GLU A 185 -21.12 -3.63 -14.79
C GLU A 185 -20.77 -5.04 -15.27
N GLY A 186 -21.76 -5.94 -15.30
CA GLY A 186 -21.53 -7.36 -15.57
C GLY A 186 -20.62 -7.99 -14.51
N ASP A 187 -19.45 -8.50 -14.92
CA ASP A 187 -18.42 -9.02 -14.02
C ASP A 187 -17.34 -7.98 -13.68
N GLN A 188 -17.49 -6.73 -14.07
CA GLN A 188 -16.52 -5.69 -13.76
C GLN A 188 -16.95 -4.85 -12.56
N LEU A 189 -16.06 -4.76 -11.57
CA LEU A 189 -16.21 -3.97 -10.36
C LEU A 189 -15.33 -2.72 -10.46
N ARG A 190 -15.87 -1.55 -10.14
CA ARG A 190 -15.15 -0.28 -10.09
C ARG A 190 -15.32 0.42 -8.75
N LEU A 191 -14.34 1.19 -8.35
CA LEU A 191 -14.44 2.08 -7.20
C LEU A 191 -15.08 3.41 -7.64
N VAL A 192 -16.28 3.73 -7.10
CA VAL A 192 -17.05 4.93 -7.45
C VAL A 192 -16.73 6.07 -6.50
N ASP A 193 -16.73 5.82 -5.20
CA ASP A 193 -16.55 6.84 -4.17
C ASP A 193 -15.39 6.49 -3.23
N ARG A 194 -14.20 7.05 -3.55
CA ARG A 194 -12.98 6.86 -2.75
C ARG A 194 -13.08 7.45 -1.35
N GLU A 195 -13.80 8.56 -1.20
CA GLU A 195 -13.93 9.21 0.11
C GLU A 195 -14.84 8.42 1.05
N LYS A 196 -15.92 7.84 0.52
CA LYS A 196 -16.76 6.93 1.30
C LYS A 196 -15.99 5.68 1.70
N LEU A 197 -15.23 5.06 0.78
CA LEU A 197 -14.40 3.91 1.11
C LEU A 197 -13.41 4.25 2.22
N HIS A 198 -12.75 5.40 2.13
CA HIS A 198 -11.81 5.87 3.16
C HIS A 198 -12.49 6.10 4.51
N ARG A 199 -13.70 6.68 4.54
CA ARG A 199 -14.47 6.85 5.78
C ARG A 199 -14.82 5.53 6.45
N ILE A 200 -15.13 4.48 5.70
CA ILE A 200 -15.37 3.13 6.23
C ILE A 200 -14.09 2.61 6.88
N THR A 201 -12.91 2.82 6.27
CA THR A 201 -11.64 2.39 6.88
C THR A 201 -11.31 3.13 8.17
N GLU A 202 -11.84 4.33 8.38
CA GLU A 202 -11.62 5.14 9.59
C GLU A 202 -12.72 4.99 10.65
N SER A 203 -13.85 4.34 10.33
CA SER A 203 -15.05 4.27 11.19
C SER A 203 -14.94 3.31 12.37
N VAL A 204 -13.76 2.80 12.68
CA VAL A 204 -13.52 1.90 13.81
C VAL A 204 -13.95 2.54 15.12
N GLY A 205 -15.14 2.14 15.61
CA GLY A 205 -15.59 2.46 16.97
C GLY A 205 -16.55 3.65 17.13
N LYS A 206 -17.12 4.16 16.07
CA LYS A 206 -18.36 4.93 16.22
C LYS A 206 -19.52 3.94 16.34
N GLU A 207 -19.97 3.68 17.57
CA GLU A 207 -21.31 3.14 17.78
C GLU A 207 -22.31 3.97 16.96
N PRO A 208 -23.30 3.33 16.29
CA PRO A 208 -24.38 4.09 15.68
C PRO A 208 -24.97 4.97 16.78
N ALA A 209 -24.99 6.29 16.53
CA ALA A 209 -25.60 7.23 17.45
C ALA A 209 -27.01 6.69 17.75
N SER A 210 -27.23 6.26 18.99
CA SER A 210 -28.51 5.86 19.50
C SER A 210 -29.48 7.01 19.20
N SER A 211 -30.37 6.76 18.25
CA SER A 211 -31.53 7.66 18.01
C SER A 211 -32.39 7.67 19.26
N ALA A 212 -32.26 8.73 20.05
CA ALA A 212 -33.23 9.12 21.04
C ALA A 212 -34.38 9.89 20.37
#